data_48768514bf9019f8dc2f6ec95c1d7d67
#
_entry.id   48768514bf9019f8dc2f6ec95c1d7d67
#
_cell.length_a   1.000
_cell.length_b   1.000
_cell.length_c   1.000
_cell.angle_alpha   90.00
_cell.angle_beta   90.00
_cell.angle_gamma   90.00
#
_symmetry.space_group_name_H-M   'P 1'
#
loop_
_entity.id
_entity.type
_entity.pdbx_description
1 polymer ?
#
loop_
_entity_poly.entity_id
_entity_poly.type
_entity_poly.pdbx_seq_one_letter_code
_entity_poly.pdbx_strand_id
1 'polypeptide(L)'
;MKRLAGLALAALAALALGGCASQAPAVVDNSAAPLHDYLIGPGDNVNIIVWRNPEVSMAVPVRPDGKITTPLVEDLQASGKTSTELARDIEKALAKFIQQPVVTVIVTGFVGTYGEQIRVIGQAARPQALPYRRDMSLMDVLIAVGGVTEFAAGNGASIIRKVDGKLQKMPVRLNDLIKDGDISANMSMRPGDVLVIPESFF
;
A
#
# COMPACT_ATOMS: atom_id res chain seq x y z
N MET A 1 -22.91 -55.73 37.26
CA MET A 1 -22.92 -55.44 35.80
C MET A 1 -23.75 -54.21 35.39
N LYS A 2 -24.83 -53.83 36.09
CA LYS A 2 -25.63 -52.63 35.73
C LYS A 2 -25.00 -51.27 36.01
N ARG A 3 -24.01 -51.17 36.89
CA ARG A 3 -23.32 -49.88 37.24
C ARG A 3 -22.18 -49.53 36.28
N LEU A 4 -21.59 -50.49 35.59
CA LEU A 4 -20.52 -50.25 34.60
C LEU A 4 -21.08 -49.76 33.26
N ALA A 5 -22.31 -50.16 32.89
CA ALA A 5 -22.95 -49.68 31.66
C ALA A 5 -23.37 -48.19 31.70
N GLY A 6 -23.70 -47.69 32.92
CA GLY A 6 -24.05 -46.29 33.11
C GLY A 6 -22.84 -45.32 32.98
N LEU A 7 -21.67 -45.74 33.41
CA LEU A 7 -20.43 -44.93 33.29
C LEU A 7 -19.93 -44.82 31.86
N ALA A 8 -20.09 -45.89 31.04
CA ALA A 8 -19.70 -45.89 29.64
C ALA A 8 -20.63 -44.97 28.78
N LEU A 9 -21.94 -44.90 29.10
CA LEU A 9 -22.86 -44.03 28.38
C LEU A 9 -22.66 -42.55 28.72
N ALA A 10 -22.28 -42.21 29.97
CA ALA A 10 -21.97 -40.85 30.38
C ALA A 10 -20.66 -40.34 29.76
N ALA A 11 -19.66 -41.20 29.57
CA ALA A 11 -18.39 -40.83 28.90
C ALA A 11 -18.57 -40.57 27.40
N LEU A 12 -19.46 -41.30 26.72
CA LEU A 12 -19.77 -41.12 25.30
C LEU A 12 -20.52 -39.80 25.02
N ALA A 13 -21.40 -39.38 25.96
CA ALA A 13 -22.14 -38.12 25.85
C ALA A 13 -21.26 -36.88 26.05
N ALA A 14 -20.16 -36.98 26.80
CA ALA A 14 -19.24 -35.88 27.03
C ALA A 14 -18.31 -35.56 25.84
N LEU A 15 -18.08 -36.54 24.92
CA LEU A 15 -17.26 -36.32 23.72
C LEU A 15 -18.03 -35.64 22.56
N ALA A 16 -19.35 -35.51 22.62
CA ALA A 16 -20.12 -34.92 21.52
C ALA A 16 -20.28 -33.38 21.58
N LEU A 17 -19.80 -32.73 22.65
CA LEU A 17 -19.88 -31.25 22.82
C LEU A 17 -18.63 -30.47 22.41
N GLY A 18 -17.64 -31.14 21.87
CA GLY A 18 -16.40 -30.50 21.44
C GLY A 18 -16.37 -30.22 19.96
N GLY A 19 -16.90 -29.08 19.48
CA GLY A 19 -16.59 -28.74 18.12
C GLY A 19 -17.52 -27.83 17.36
N CYS A 20 -17.69 -26.62 17.79
CA CYS A 20 -17.92 -25.49 16.90
C CYS A 20 -17.05 -24.35 17.37
N ALA A 21 -15.75 -24.43 17.09
CA ALA A 21 -14.94 -23.22 17.06
C ALA A 21 -15.40 -22.42 15.82
N SER A 22 -16.43 -21.59 15.99
CA SER A 22 -16.74 -20.56 15.00
C SER A 22 -15.51 -19.66 14.91
N GLN A 23 -14.80 -19.69 13.80
CA GLN A 23 -13.79 -18.68 13.51
C GLN A 23 -14.49 -17.34 13.63
N ALA A 24 -14.10 -16.56 14.63
CA ALA A 24 -14.55 -15.17 14.74
C ALA A 24 -14.27 -14.48 13.40
N PRO A 25 -15.22 -13.71 12.86
CA PRO A 25 -14.99 -12.95 11.64
C PRO A 25 -13.76 -12.09 11.88
N ALA A 26 -12.79 -12.14 10.96
CA ALA A 26 -11.63 -11.28 11.03
C ALA A 26 -12.14 -9.83 11.15
N VAL A 27 -11.78 -9.17 12.25
CA VAL A 27 -12.13 -7.76 12.45
C VAL A 27 -11.46 -7.00 11.31
N VAL A 28 -12.24 -6.49 10.39
CA VAL A 28 -11.76 -5.62 9.34
C VAL A 28 -11.32 -4.32 10.03
N ASP A 29 -10.01 -4.15 10.19
CA ASP A 29 -9.44 -2.91 10.72
C ASP A 29 -9.67 -1.80 9.68
N ASN A 30 -10.79 -1.11 9.82
CA ASN A 30 -11.20 0.01 8.97
C ASN A 30 -10.72 1.34 9.56
N SER A 31 -9.72 1.31 10.45
CA SER A 31 -9.11 2.53 10.94
C SER A 31 -8.50 3.31 9.78
N ALA A 32 -8.79 4.60 9.70
CA ALA A 32 -8.19 5.51 8.73
C ALA A 32 -6.66 5.34 8.78
N ALA A 33 -6.03 5.27 7.61
CA ALA A 33 -4.58 5.22 7.52
C ALA A 33 -4.00 6.44 8.27
N PRO A 34 -2.94 6.28 9.07
CA PRO A 34 -2.30 7.40 9.71
C PRO A 34 -1.91 8.45 8.66
N LEU A 35 -1.93 9.73 9.06
CA LEU A 35 -1.46 10.82 8.20
C LEU A 35 -0.06 10.48 7.72
N HIS A 36 0.08 10.34 6.41
CA HIS A 36 1.31 9.92 5.77
C HIS A 36 1.69 10.94 4.72
N ASP A 37 2.86 11.54 4.88
CA ASP A 37 3.40 12.47 3.90
C ASP A 37 4.02 11.68 2.75
N TYR A 38 3.76 12.14 1.52
CA TYR A 38 4.31 11.51 0.33
C TYR A 38 5.84 11.58 0.34
N LEU A 39 6.48 10.44 0.14
CA LEU A 39 7.93 10.32 0.00
C LEU A 39 8.31 10.19 -1.48
N ILE A 40 9.13 11.12 -1.93
CA ILE A 40 9.67 11.14 -3.29
C ILE A 40 10.38 9.81 -3.58
N GLY A 41 10.12 9.24 -4.75
CA GLY A 41 10.71 7.98 -5.19
C GLY A 41 11.42 8.08 -6.54
N PRO A 42 12.21 7.05 -6.91
CA PRO A 42 12.78 6.95 -8.24
C PRO A 42 11.70 6.96 -9.32
N GLY A 43 11.90 7.74 -10.37
CA GLY A 43 10.94 7.93 -11.46
C GLY A 43 9.93 9.06 -11.23
N ASP A 44 9.88 9.68 -10.05
CA ASP A 44 9.11 10.90 -9.83
C ASP A 44 9.69 12.05 -10.66
N ASN A 45 8.82 13.00 -11.03
CA ASN A 45 9.25 14.27 -11.58
C ASN A 45 9.09 15.37 -10.54
N VAL A 46 10.16 16.12 -10.30
CA VAL A 46 10.18 17.24 -9.37
C VAL A 46 10.47 18.53 -10.12
N ASN A 47 9.63 19.54 -9.91
CA ASN A 47 9.85 20.90 -10.40
C ASN A 47 10.45 21.72 -9.26
N ILE A 48 11.68 22.19 -9.46
CA ILE A 48 12.46 22.94 -8.51
C ILE A 48 12.41 24.41 -8.93
N ILE A 49 11.89 25.25 -8.06
CA ILE A 49 11.77 26.69 -8.27
C ILE A 49 12.65 27.39 -7.26
N VAL A 50 13.68 28.09 -7.74
CA VAL A 50 14.56 28.93 -6.93
C VAL A 50 14.16 30.39 -7.11
N TRP A 51 13.69 31.00 -6.03
CA TRP A 51 13.18 32.37 -6.07
C TRP A 51 14.23 33.36 -6.60
N ARG A 52 13.85 34.16 -7.58
CA ARG A 52 14.70 35.16 -8.28
C ARG A 52 15.90 34.56 -9.03
N ASN A 53 15.97 33.24 -9.21
CA ASN A 53 17.08 32.60 -9.94
C ASN A 53 16.48 31.59 -10.94
N PRO A 54 15.85 32.05 -12.03
CA PRO A 54 15.21 31.16 -13.02
C PRO A 54 16.22 30.25 -13.73
N GLU A 55 17.49 30.67 -13.83
CA GLU A 55 18.56 29.93 -14.49
C GLU A 55 18.96 28.63 -13.77
N VAL A 56 18.63 28.50 -12.48
CA VAL A 56 18.83 27.28 -11.68
C VAL A 56 17.50 26.60 -11.33
N SER A 57 16.37 27.14 -11.83
CA SER A 57 15.04 26.56 -11.66
C SER A 57 14.73 25.62 -12.81
N MET A 58 14.31 24.38 -12.53
CA MET A 58 14.01 23.40 -13.57
C MET A 58 13.20 22.23 -13.06
N ALA A 59 12.58 21.52 -13.99
CA ALA A 59 11.98 20.21 -13.73
C ALA A 59 13.00 19.11 -14.03
N VAL A 60 13.15 18.16 -13.10
CA VAL A 60 14.08 17.04 -13.24
C VAL A 60 13.41 15.73 -12.79
N PRO A 61 13.70 14.60 -13.45
CA PRO A 61 13.31 13.30 -12.96
C PRO A 61 14.20 12.86 -11.80
N VAL A 62 13.64 12.14 -10.85
CA VAL A 62 14.41 11.42 -9.83
C VAL A 62 14.99 10.16 -10.48
N ARG A 63 16.31 10.07 -10.46
CA ARG A 63 17.06 8.97 -11.07
C ARG A 63 16.77 7.62 -10.39
N PRO A 64 17.05 6.49 -11.03
CA PRO A 64 16.88 5.15 -10.42
C PRO A 64 17.65 4.94 -9.11
N ASP A 65 18.79 5.67 -8.93
CA ASP A 65 19.56 5.66 -7.68
C ASP A 65 18.96 6.57 -6.59
N GLY A 66 17.80 7.21 -6.87
CA GLY A 66 17.08 8.07 -5.92
C GLY A 66 17.63 9.50 -5.83
N LYS A 67 18.55 9.88 -6.69
CA LYS A 67 19.17 11.21 -6.68
C LYS A 67 18.62 12.10 -7.78
N ILE A 68 18.83 13.41 -7.61
CA ILE A 68 18.59 14.44 -8.62
C ILE A 68 19.87 15.20 -8.90
N THR A 69 19.96 15.80 -10.10
CA THR A 69 21.03 16.70 -10.50
C THR A 69 20.39 17.94 -11.09
N THR A 70 20.82 19.10 -10.60
CA THR A 70 20.41 20.43 -11.08
C THR A 70 21.65 21.27 -11.34
N PRO A 71 21.55 22.45 -12.00
CA PRO A 71 22.67 23.37 -12.06
C PRO A 71 23.19 23.69 -10.66
N LEU A 72 24.49 23.65 -10.49
CA LEU A 72 25.23 23.90 -9.24
C LEU A 72 25.06 22.86 -8.12
N VAL A 73 24.12 21.91 -8.25
CA VAL A 73 23.87 20.87 -7.23
C VAL A 73 23.78 19.51 -7.90
N GLU A 74 24.85 18.74 -7.78
CA GLU A 74 24.95 17.39 -8.34
C GLU A 74 24.69 16.32 -7.27
N ASP A 75 24.12 15.18 -7.71
CA ASP A 75 23.97 13.96 -6.90
C ASP A 75 23.28 14.15 -5.53
N LEU A 76 22.28 15.04 -5.46
CA LEU A 76 21.53 15.26 -4.22
C LEU A 76 20.49 14.15 -4.01
N GLN A 77 20.50 13.53 -2.83
CA GLN A 77 19.51 12.51 -2.47
C GLN A 77 18.11 13.14 -2.39
N ALA A 78 17.18 12.63 -3.19
CA ALA A 78 15.77 13.04 -3.24
C ALA A 78 14.84 11.93 -2.73
N SER A 79 15.10 10.68 -3.10
CA SER A 79 14.27 9.55 -2.70
C SER A 79 14.24 9.35 -1.18
N GLY A 80 13.06 9.09 -0.65
CA GLY A 80 12.80 8.90 0.77
C GLY A 80 12.60 10.20 1.54
N LYS A 81 12.57 11.35 0.86
CA LYS A 81 12.31 12.68 1.45
C LYS A 81 10.96 13.23 1.01
N THR A 82 10.39 14.07 1.83
CA THR A 82 9.27 14.93 1.45
C THR A 82 9.74 16.06 0.54
N SER A 83 8.82 16.70 -0.18
CA SER A 83 9.12 17.87 -1.01
C SER A 83 9.75 19.02 -0.18
N THR A 84 9.29 19.20 1.05
CA THR A 84 9.80 20.23 1.96
C THR A 84 11.24 19.92 2.41
N GLU A 85 11.53 18.69 2.80
CA GLU A 85 12.88 18.27 3.18
C GLU A 85 13.87 18.43 2.01
N LEU A 86 13.45 18.00 0.81
CA LEU A 86 14.27 18.16 -0.39
C LEU A 86 14.54 19.65 -0.68
N ALA A 87 13.52 20.51 -0.54
CA ALA A 87 13.70 21.95 -0.72
C ALA A 87 14.74 22.51 0.24
N ARG A 88 14.70 22.14 1.53
CA ARG A 88 15.70 22.59 2.53
C ARG A 88 17.10 22.08 2.21
N ASP A 89 17.23 20.87 1.69
CA ASP A 89 18.53 20.34 1.31
C ASP A 89 19.11 21.01 0.05
N ILE A 90 18.27 21.36 -0.92
CA ILE A 90 18.68 22.14 -2.09
C ILE A 90 19.13 23.54 -1.66
N GLU A 91 18.40 24.22 -0.75
CA GLU A 91 18.82 25.53 -0.19
C GLU A 91 20.20 25.47 0.44
N LYS A 92 20.46 24.45 1.28
CA LYS A 92 21.78 24.25 1.90
C LYS A 92 22.88 24.06 0.86
N ALA A 93 22.60 23.30 -0.21
CA ALA A 93 23.58 23.07 -1.27
C ALA A 93 23.85 24.33 -2.09
N LEU A 94 22.81 25.10 -2.44
CA LEU A 94 22.88 26.32 -3.20
C LEU A 94 23.47 27.48 -2.40
N ALA A 95 23.43 27.48 -1.08
CA ALA A 95 23.96 28.53 -0.22
C ALA A 95 25.47 28.82 -0.43
N LYS A 96 26.21 27.88 -1.04
CA LYS A 96 27.60 28.04 -1.44
C LYS A 96 27.79 29.01 -2.64
N PHE A 97 26.75 29.18 -3.45
CA PHE A 97 26.76 29.90 -4.71
C PHE A 97 25.79 31.09 -4.73
N ILE A 98 24.70 31.03 -3.98
CA ILE A 98 23.60 31.99 -3.96
C ILE A 98 23.39 32.46 -2.51
N GLN A 99 23.29 33.76 -2.29
CA GLN A 99 22.97 34.28 -0.98
C GLN A 99 21.49 34.08 -0.65
N GLN A 100 21.21 33.45 0.48
CA GLN A 100 19.85 33.19 0.99
C GLN A 100 18.89 32.63 -0.07
N PRO A 101 19.22 31.47 -0.68
CA PRO A 101 18.36 30.89 -1.68
C PRO A 101 17.04 30.44 -1.02
N VAL A 102 15.90 30.70 -1.66
CA VAL A 102 14.58 30.22 -1.26
C VAL A 102 14.11 29.25 -2.33
N VAL A 103 13.89 28.00 -1.94
CA VAL A 103 13.56 26.92 -2.87
C VAL A 103 12.17 26.34 -2.56
N THR A 104 11.40 26.16 -3.62
CA THR A 104 10.15 25.40 -3.59
C THR A 104 10.30 24.16 -4.48
N VAL A 105 9.92 23.01 -3.95
CA VAL A 105 9.89 21.75 -4.70
C VAL A 105 8.45 21.30 -4.87
N ILE A 106 8.03 21.07 -6.12
CA ILE A 106 6.70 20.60 -6.50
C ILE A 106 6.88 19.23 -7.17
N VAL A 107 6.27 18.19 -6.61
CA VAL A 107 6.21 16.88 -7.26
C VAL A 107 5.11 16.91 -8.31
N THR A 108 5.42 16.56 -9.55
CA THR A 108 4.49 16.62 -10.70
C THR A 108 4.18 15.24 -11.28
N GLY A 109 5.04 14.25 -11.08
CA GLY A 109 4.83 12.86 -11.46
C GLY A 109 5.00 11.98 -10.22
N PHE A 110 3.99 11.21 -9.88
CA PHE A 110 3.94 10.44 -8.64
C PHE A 110 4.10 8.95 -8.95
N VAL A 111 5.31 8.43 -8.83
CA VAL A 111 5.62 6.99 -8.86
C VAL A 111 5.83 6.51 -7.43
N GLY A 112 6.58 7.28 -6.65
CA GLY A 112 6.90 6.99 -5.26
C GLY A 112 7.90 5.86 -5.08
N THR A 113 8.26 5.63 -3.83
CA THR A 113 9.03 4.44 -3.46
C THR A 113 8.11 3.20 -3.48
N TYR A 114 8.70 2.01 -3.47
CA TYR A 114 7.90 0.77 -3.37
C TYR A 114 7.02 0.71 -2.11
N GLY A 115 7.40 1.42 -1.05
CA GLY A 115 6.59 1.58 0.16
C GLY A 115 5.37 2.49 -0.03
N GLU A 116 5.35 3.32 -1.08
CA GLU A 116 4.26 4.23 -1.44
C GLU A 116 3.31 3.65 -2.50
N GLN A 117 3.54 2.41 -2.91
CA GLN A 117 2.75 1.77 -3.96
C GLN A 117 1.88 0.65 -3.39
N ILE A 118 0.70 0.48 -3.97
CA ILE A 118 -0.11 -0.72 -3.84
C ILE A 118 0.19 -1.61 -5.05
N ARG A 119 0.57 -2.85 -4.79
CA ARG A 119 0.90 -3.81 -5.86
C ARG A 119 -0.18 -4.86 -5.97
N VAL A 120 -0.66 -5.08 -7.18
CA VAL A 120 -1.69 -6.08 -7.47
C VAL A 120 -1.09 -7.18 -8.34
N ILE A 121 -1.18 -8.41 -7.85
CA ILE A 121 -0.64 -9.60 -8.52
C ILE A 121 -1.71 -10.71 -8.63
N GLY A 122 -1.53 -11.60 -9.59
CA GLY A 122 -2.42 -12.73 -9.85
C GLY A 122 -3.55 -12.38 -10.81
N GLN A 123 -4.75 -12.87 -10.53
CA GLN A 123 -5.91 -12.84 -11.44
C GLN A 123 -6.68 -11.51 -11.43
N ALA A 124 -5.98 -10.37 -11.41
CA ALA A 124 -6.55 -9.08 -11.79
C ALA A 124 -6.59 -8.95 -13.31
N ALA A 125 -7.51 -8.15 -13.86
CA ALA A 125 -7.58 -7.91 -15.31
C ALA A 125 -6.30 -7.24 -15.83
N ARG A 126 -5.70 -6.35 -15.04
CA ARG A 126 -4.40 -5.69 -15.33
C ARG A 126 -3.55 -5.64 -14.07
N PRO A 127 -2.80 -6.71 -13.75
CA PRO A 127 -1.88 -6.70 -12.62
C PRO A 127 -0.83 -5.59 -12.78
N GLN A 128 -0.72 -4.71 -11.78
CA GLN A 128 0.21 -3.58 -11.82
C GLN A 128 0.48 -3.00 -10.42
N ALA A 129 1.47 -2.12 -10.35
CA ALA A 129 1.68 -1.26 -9.19
C ALA A 129 0.93 0.06 -9.39
N LEU A 130 0.25 0.51 -8.34
CA LEU A 130 -0.51 1.75 -8.30
C LEU A 130 0.10 2.67 -7.24
N PRO A 131 0.31 3.96 -7.51
CA PRO A 131 0.67 4.91 -6.47
C PRO A 131 -0.47 4.98 -5.43
N TYR A 132 -0.12 4.87 -4.14
CA TYR A 132 -1.10 5.01 -3.08
C TYR A 132 -1.66 6.45 -3.06
N ARG A 133 -2.95 6.56 -2.86
CA ARG A 133 -3.63 7.85 -2.60
C ARG A 133 -4.30 7.78 -1.23
N ARG A 134 -4.33 8.90 -0.53
CA ARG A 134 -5.01 8.99 0.77
C ARG A 134 -6.46 8.50 0.65
N ASP A 135 -6.90 7.76 1.65
CA ASP A 135 -8.23 7.16 1.75
C ASP A 135 -8.59 6.16 0.64
N MET A 136 -7.58 5.64 -0.06
CA MET A 136 -7.75 4.62 -1.09
C MET A 136 -8.29 3.33 -0.48
N SER A 137 -9.34 2.80 -1.05
CA SER A 137 -10.00 1.55 -0.65
C SER A 137 -9.65 0.39 -1.58
N LEU A 138 -9.99 -0.83 -1.17
CA LEU A 138 -9.87 -2.03 -1.99
C LEU A 138 -10.68 -1.90 -3.30
N MET A 139 -11.86 -1.27 -3.24
CA MET A 139 -12.68 -1.03 -4.43
C MET A 139 -11.98 -0.11 -5.42
N ASP A 140 -11.30 0.96 -4.96
CA ASP A 140 -10.56 1.87 -5.83
C ASP A 140 -9.41 1.15 -6.54
N VAL A 141 -8.75 0.24 -5.84
CA VAL A 141 -7.71 -0.63 -6.43
C VAL A 141 -8.30 -1.51 -7.53
N LEU A 142 -9.44 -2.16 -7.26
CA LEU A 142 -10.11 -3.01 -8.24
C LEU A 142 -10.55 -2.24 -9.48
N ILE A 143 -11.09 -1.03 -9.30
CA ILE A 143 -11.44 -0.13 -10.42
C ILE A 143 -10.18 0.20 -11.25
N ALA A 144 -9.08 0.55 -10.60
CA ALA A 144 -7.85 0.93 -11.29
C ALA A 144 -7.23 -0.22 -12.10
N VAL A 145 -7.33 -1.46 -11.62
CA VAL A 145 -6.82 -2.66 -12.32
C VAL A 145 -7.83 -3.27 -13.29
N GLY A 146 -9.06 -2.72 -13.38
CA GLY A 146 -10.12 -3.19 -14.29
C GLY A 146 -10.88 -4.42 -13.77
N GLY A 147 -10.88 -4.66 -12.45
CA GLY A 147 -11.53 -5.80 -11.82
C GLY A 147 -10.67 -7.05 -11.79
N VAL A 148 -11.34 -8.20 -11.64
CA VAL A 148 -10.72 -9.53 -11.61
C VAL A 148 -11.06 -10.31 -12.87
N THR A 149 -10.24 -11.29 -13.24
CA THR A 149 -10.55 -12.22 -14.36
C THR A 149 -11.63 -13.22 -13.97
N GLU A 150 -12.19 -13.92 -14.97
CA GLU A 150 -13.13 -15.01 -14.76
C GLU A 150 -12.53 -16.20 -14.00
N PHE A 151 -11.22 -16.37 -14.06
CA PHE A 151 -10.47 -17.43 -13.37
C PHE A 151 -10.10 -17.06 -11.93
N ALA A 152 -10.47 -15.90 -11.45
CA ALA A 152 -10.08 -15.44 -10.12
C ALA A 152 -10.85 -16.15 -8.99
N ALA A 153 -10.11 -16.68 -8.02
CA ALA A 153 -10.69 -17.09 -6.73
C ALA A 153 -10.86 -15.85 -5.84
N GLY A 154 -11.87 -15.01 -6.14
CA GLY A 154 -12.01 -13.70 -5.53
C GLY A 154 -12.10 -13.71 -4.00
N ASN A 155 -12.82 -14.67 -3.39
CA ASN A 155 -12.90 -14.81 -1.93
C ASN A 155 -11.70 -15.57 -1.33
N GLY A 156 -10.77 -16.06 -2.16
CA GLY A 156 -9.47 -16.58 -1.76
C GLY A 156 -8.37 -15.52 -1.80
N ALA A 157 -8.71 -14.30 -2.20
CA ALA A 157 -7.75 -13.19 -2.28
C ALA A 157 -7.27 -12.73 -0.89
N SER A 158 -6.14 -12.06 -0.86
CA SER A 158 -5.58 -11.56 0.39
C SER A 158 -4.73 -10.31 0.17
N ILE A 159 -4.72 -9.44 1.17
CA ILE A 159 -3.79 -8.34 1.27
C ILE A 159 -2.62 -8.77 2.15
N ILE A 160 -1.41 -8.60 1.65
CA ILE A 160 -0.18 -8.75 2.43
C ILE A 160 0.24 -7.34 2.86
N ARG A 161 0.21 -7.10 4.16
CA ARG A 161 0.53 -5.81 4.79
C ARG A 161 1.70 -5.96 5.75
N LYS A 162 2.59 -4.97 5.77
CA LYS A 162 3.66 -4.91 6.76
C LYS A 162 3.19 -4.12 7.98
N VAL A 163 3.06 -4.82 9.13
CA VAL A 163 2.68 -4.21 10.42
C VAL A 163 3.83 -4.48 11.40
N ASP A 164 4.37 -3.45 12.01
CA ASP A 164 5.48 -3.54 12.98
C ASP A 164 6.68 -4.37 12.47
N GLY A 165 7.00 -4.19 11.20
CA GLY A 165 8.11 -4.91 10.56
C GLY A 165 7.79 -6.35 10.13
N LYS A 166 6.64 -6.91 10.51
CA LYS A 166 6.20 -8.27 10.16
C LYS A 166 5.16 -8.24 9.03
N LEU A 167 5.23 -9.23 8.14
CA LEU A 167 4.22 -9.41 7.10
C LEU A 167 3.01 -10.14 7.68
N GLN A 168 1.84 -9.54 7.51
CA GLN A 168 0.54 -10.12 7.87
C GLN A 168 -0.26 -10.38 6.61
N LYS A 169 -0.90 -11.54 6.53
CA LYS A 169 -1.82 -11.90 5.47
C LYS A 169 -3.26 -11.69 5.97
N MET A 170 -3.97 -10.79 5.30
CA MET A 170 -5.35 -10.42 5.63
C MET A 170 -6.26 -10.94 4.53
N PRO A 171 -7.19 -11.87 4.80
CA PRO A 171 -8.12 -12.37 3.78
C PRO A 171 -9.09 -11.26 3.36
N VAL A 172 -9.43 -11.21 2.07
CA VAL A 172 -10.41 -10.28 1.51
C VAL A 172 -11.43 -11.03 0.65
N ARG A 173 -12.67 -10.53 0.63
CA ARG A 173 -13.81 -11.16 -0.05
C ARG A 173 -14.20 -10.35 -1.28
N LEU A 174 -13.42 -10.53 -2.38
CA LEU A 174 -13.61 -9.74 -3.60
C LEU A 174 -14.92 -10.07 -4.32
N ASN A 175 -15.35 -11.34 -4.31
CA ASN A 175 -16.61 -11.73 -4.95
C ASN A 175 -17.81 -11.11 -4.22
N ASP A 176 -17.83 -11.13 -2.89
CA ASP A 176 -18.89 -10.51 -2.09
C ASP A 176 -18.93 -8.99 -2.36
N LEU A 177 -17.77 -8.34 -2.45
CA LEU A 177 -17.67 -6.92 -2.75
C LEU A 177 -18.16 -6.58 -4.17
N ILE A 178 -17.74 -7.36 -5.19
CA ILE A 178 -17.97 -7.03 -6.60
C ILE A 178 -19.33 -7.53 -7.09
N LYS A 179 -19.70 -8.78 -6.72
CA LYS A 179 -20.90 -9.45 -7.25
C LYS A 179 -22.12 -9.22 -6.38
N ASP A 180 -21.93 -9.25 -5.05
CA ASP A 180 -23.04 -9.16 -4.09
C ASP A 180 -23.22 -7.72 -3.57
N GLY A 181 -22.28 -6.81 -3.86
CA GLY A 181 -22.32 -5.43 -3.42
C GLY A 181 -22.10 -5.27 -1.90
N ASP A 182 -21.47 -6.24 -1.25
CA ASP A 182 -21.19 -6.20 0.19
C ASP A 182 -20.09 -5.18 0.51
N ILE A 183 -20.51 -3.95 0.81
CA ILE A 183 -19.60 -2.85 1.18
C ILE A 183 -18.80 -3.17 2.44
N SER A 184 -19.27 -4.07 3.31
CA SER A 184 -18.52 -4.46 4.50
C SER A 184 -17.21 -5.20 4.17
N ALA A 185 -17.08 -5.74 2.96
CA ALA A 185 -15.86 -6.34 2.45
C ALA A 185 -14.85 -5.31 1.90
N ASN A 186 -15.23 -4.02 1.79
CA ASN A 186 -14.36 -2.97 1.29
C ASN A 186 -13.40 -2.50 2.39
N MET A 187 -12.13 -2.88 2.28
CA MET A 187 -11.08 -2.52 3.23
C MET A 187 -10.35 -1.26 2.79
N SER A 188 -9.89 -0.46 3.78
CA SER A 188 -8.95 0.63 3.54
C SER A 188 -7.57 0.07 3.20
N MET A 189 -7.00 0.55 2.10
CA MET A 189 -5.64 0.23 1.68
C MET A 189 -4.62 1.09 2.40
N ARG A 190 -3.41 0.56 2.56
CA ARG A 190 -2.28 1.29 3.14
C ARG A 190 -1.09 1.28 2.19
N PRO A 191 -0.20 2.29 2.26
CA PRO A 191 1.04 2.28 1.48
C PRO A 191 1.81 0.98 1.68
N GLY A 192 2.33 0.41 0.60
CA GLY A 192 3.09 -0.84 0.62
C GLY A 192 2.28 -2.13 0.60
N ASP A 193 0.94 -2.06 0.61
CA ASP A 193 0.08 -3.25 0.52
C ASP A 193 0.29 -4.01 -0.78
N VAL A 194 0.20 -5.33 -0.70
CA VAL A 194 0.20 -6.23 -1.87
C VAL A 194 -1.11 -6.99 -1.89
N LEU A 195 -1.94 -6.73 -2.89
CA LEU A 195 -3.15 -7.50 -3.17
C LEU A 195 -2.79 -8.72 -4.02
N VAL A 196 -3.04 -9.90 -3.47
CA VAL A 196 -2.82 -11.19 -4.13
C VAL A 196 -4.16 -11.81 -4.47
N ILE A 197 -4.41 -12.04 -5.75
CA ILE A 197 -5.64 -12.63 -6.27
C ILE A 197 -5.29 -13.99 -6.87
N PRO A 198 -5.52 -15.10 -6.17
CA PRO A 198 -5.19 -16.44 -6.67
C PRO A 198 -6.14 -16.87 -7.77
N GLU A 199 -5.70 -17.87 -8.52
CA GLU A 199 -6.54 -18.58 -9.47
C GLU A 199 -7.50 -19.54 -8.77
N SER A 200 -8.69 -19.70 -9.32
CA SER A 200 -9.66 -20.71 -8.88
C SER A 200 -9.22 -22.08 -9.40
N PHE A 201 -9.04 -23.02 -8.47
CA PHE A 201 -8.90 -24.43 -8.83
C PHE A 201 -10.31 -25.03 -8.87
N PHE A 202 -10.67 -25.66 -9.98
CA PHE A 202 -11.93 -26.35 -10.21
C PHE A 202 -11.97 -27.68 -9.44
#